data_d697b0208d6c2181a1e45ee8d648bf52
#
_entry.id   d697b0208d6c2181a1e45ee8d648bf52
#
_cell.length_a   1.000
_cell.length_b   1.000
_cell.length_c   1.000
_cell.angle_alpha   90.00
_cell.angle_beta   90.00
_cell.angle_gamma   90.00
#
_symmetry.space_group_name_H-M   'P 1'
#
loop_
_entity.id
_entity.type
_entity.pdbx_description
1 polymer ?
#
loop_
_entity_poly.entity_id
_entity_poly.type
_entity_poly.pdbx_seq_one_letter_code
_entity_poly.pdbx_strand_id
1 'polypeptide(L)'
;MSRVEKQNNKNSNPLIILWYSYPRVAIALSLIAINLVVIFLFTGILCGVTGNPFFDELAYIFTYTMSADGLYDFVQNADDLTCFIIKIILAVIQMIIFSGALIGFTTDILQSTIDKRLNNLGTINLSNHYVFLNWSSIGPHLVYDLSFLEGKKNIVILADMDREDVLNSIESIFTENGQRMKNIRLFIKNGNPNSQKHLSDVSLDKAKYVGILLANMEDTQDHVMTNNDLNALKSLFAIMTIAKTANIVVEAESNATVNKIEQLLDTIDKDLNKRIIIFSHNGVLGHILGKTLINSTYSQLYHHLLSYEGCEFYSIPSMDVEKALYTYNDCIPIINYDDDVVDANGKPAIDCLYVLSENEQFLGLREGEEAFIKPLTYKPYTRQEDFNVFVFSQTGKAQFVIDELNAYNNLYKTNITCHAYPYTDDLSEVMEEIKKVEGKKKILLLSSGDVSGTGQDEDIFLSALSFKLHNCLDENTEVLAEIANPLNLSALKNFGVMSVIVSNRIISLFMVQLLTHPGSKKFYRDLISTNGTSENDTIDLEIVKVSDVLTFEGETLSFACKSELVQSFYLASNKACMCLGVKRQGVEVEFLCSGMDKPEEIVLSRNDELILATYA
;
A
#
# COMPACT_ATOMS: atom_id res chain seq x y z
N MET A 1 -8.97 -31.40 -25.27
CA MET A 1 -10.35 -31.63 -25.71
C MET A 1 -10.71 -33.09 -25.51
N SER A 2 -11.55 -33.38 -24.54
CA SER A 2 -11.95 -34.74 -24.18
C SER A 2 -12.93 -35.33 -25.22
N ARG A 3 -13.02 -36.65 -25.32
CA ARG A 3 -13.91 -37.37 -26.27
C ARG A 3 -15.39 -36.98 -26.12
N VAL A 4 -15.79 -36.40 -25.02
CA VAL A 4 -17.17 -35.94 -24.71
C VAL A 4 -17.52 -34.64 -25.47
N GLU A 5 -16.55 -33.72 -25.64
CA GLU A 5 -16.76 -32.49 -26.43
C GLU A 5 -16.92 -32.71 -27.91
N LYS A 6 -16.33 -33.79 -28.46
CA LYS A 6 -16.48 -34.13 -29.90
C LYS A 6 -17.85 -34.71 -30.27
N GLN A 7 -18.61 -35.22 -29.31
CA GLN A 7 -19.92 -35.84 -29.58
C GLN A 7 -21.08 -34.83 -29.59
N ASN A 8 -20.94 -33.70 -28.87
CA ASN A 8 -21.96 -32.65 -28.84
C ASN A 8 -21.90 -31.66 -30.02
N ASN A 9 -20.83 -31.69 -30.80
CA ASN A 9 -20.61 -30.74 -31.91
C ASN A 9 -21.23 -31.19 -33.27
N LYS A 10 -21.95 -32.31 -33.29
CA LYS A 10 -22.52 -32.86 -34.56
C LYS A 10 -23.91 -32.27 -34.95
N ASN A 11 -24.55 -31.52 -34.04
CA ASN A 11 -25.88 -30.94 -34.28
C ASN A 11 -25.97 -29.43 -34.06
N SER A 12 -24.90 -28.69 -33.93
CA SER A 12 -24.92 -27.24 -33.81
C SER A 12 -24.88 -26.59 -35.20
N ASN A 13 -25.82 -25.70 -35.46
CA ASN A 13 -25.89 -24.90 -36.66
C ASN A 13 -24.54 -24.19 -36.91
N PRO A 14 -23.92 -24.35 -38.09
CA PRO A 14 -22.57 -23.79 -38.39
C PRO A 14 -22.52 -22.26 -38.19
N LEU A 15 -23.63 -21.55 -38.32
CA LEU A 15 -23.74 -20.13 -38.04
C LEU A 15 -23.60 -19.81 -36.54
N ILE A 16 -24.12 -20.67 -35.67
CA ILE A 16 -23.99 -20.52 -34.22
C ILE A 16 -22.53 -20.76 -33.80
N ILE A 17 -21.85 -21.75 -34.40
CA ILE A 17 -20.44 -22.01 -34.15
C ILE A 17 -19.58 -20.81 -34.58
N LEU A 18 -19.86 -20.24 -35.77
CA LEU A 18 -19.16 -19.05 -36.25
C LEU A 18 -19.35 -17.85 -35.29
N TRP A 19 -20.57 -17.65 -34.78
CA TRP A 19 -20.91 -16.56 -33.89
C TRP A 19 -20.16 -16.65 -32.55
N TYR A 20 -20.04 -17.86 -31.98
CA TYR A 20 -19.33 -18.08 -30.72
C TYR A 20 -17.79 -18.16 -30.86
N SER A 21 -17.30 -18.77 -31.97
CA SER A 21 -15.86 -18.98 -32.17
C SER A 21 -15.16 -17.76 -32.77
N TYR A 22 -15.87 -16.98 -33.59
CA TYR A 22 -15.32 -15.82 -34.30
C TYR A 22 -16.31 -14.66 -34.34
N PRO A 23 -16.66 -14.05 -33.19
CA PRO A 23 -17.73 -13.05 -33.12
C PRO A 23 -17.51 -11.85 -34.05
N ARG A 24 -16.27 -11.40 -34.23
CA ARG A 24 -15.92 -10.29 -35.12
C ARG A 24 -16.19 -10.60 -36.59
N VAL A 25 -15.81 -11.80 -37.01
CA VAL A 25 -16.07 -12.26 -38.38
C VAL A 25 -17.58 -12.43 -38.60
N ALA A 26 -18.29 -12.94 -37.61
CA ALA A 26 -19.73 -13.10 -37.66
C ALA A 26 -20.43 -11.73 -37.76
N ILE A 27 -20.01 -10.72 -37.02
CA ILE A 27 -20.55 -9.34 -37.09
C ILE A 27 -20.28 -8.74 -38.48
N ALA A 28 -19.04 -8.86 -39.00
CA ALA A 28 -18.69 -8.34 -40.33
C ALA A 28 -19.52 -9.00 -41.42
N LEU A 29 -19.68 -10.32 -41.40
CA LEU A 29 -20.51 -11.07 -42.35
C LEU A 29 -21.98 -10.70 -42.22
N SER A 30 -22.49 -10.45 -41.01
CA SER A 30 -23.87 -10.00 -40.79
C SER A 30 -24.11 -8.62 -41.39
N LEU A 31 -23.18 -7.68 -41.22
CA LEU A 31 -23.25 -6.34 -41.80
C LEU A 31 -23.24 -6.39 -43.34
N ILE A 32 -22.40 -7.23 -43.93
CA ILE A 32 -22.36 -7.47 -45.39
C ILE A 32 -23.70 -8.06 -45.86
N ALA A 33 -24.24 -9.05 -45.14
CA ALA A 33 -25.52 -9.66 -45.48
C ALA A 33 -26.68 -8.64 -45.38
N ILE A 34 -26.73 -7.83 -44.35
CA ILE A 34 -27.71 -6.76 -44.19
C ILE A 34 -27.61 -5.75 -45.36
N ASN A 35 -26.38 -5.35 -45.71
CA ASN A 35 -26.16 -4.43 -46.82
C ASN A 35 -26.65 -5.02 -48.16
N LEU A 36 -26.36 -6.28 -48.45
CA LEU A 36 -26.86 -6.96 -49.63
C LEU A 36 -28.39 -7.00 -49.65
N VAL A 37 -29.03 -7.32 -48.54
CA VAL A 37 -30.52 -7.30 -48.43
C VAL A 37 -31.08 -5.90 -48.75
N VAL A 38 -30.45 -4.85 -48.22
CA VAL A 38 -30.84 -3.45 -48.51
C VAL A 38 -30.68 -3.15 -49.99
N ILE A 39 -29.56 -3.50 -50.63
CA ILE A 39 -29.34 -3.31 -52.07
C ILE A 39 -30.42 -4.02 -52.89
N PHE A 40 -30.69 -5.32 -52.62
CA PHE A 40 -31.71 -6.09 -53.36
C PHE A 40 -33.11 -5.49 -53.18
N LEU A 41 -33.48 -5.08 -51.98
CA LEU A 41 -34.76 -4.47 -51.69
C LEU A 41 -34.98 -3.16 -52.48
N PHE A 42 -33.97 -2.28 -52.43
CA PHE A 42 -34.04 -1.01 -53.16
C PHE A 42 -33.97 -1.20 -54.69
N THR A 43 -33.23 -2.18 -55.17
CA THR A 43 -33.25 -2.58 -56.60
C THR A 43 -34.66 -2.94 -57.04
N GLY A 44 -35.39 -3.77 -56.26
CA GLY A 44 -36.77 -4.11 -56.56
C GLY A 44 -37.73 -2.91 -56.58
N ILE A 45 -37.57 -1.98 -55.65
CA ILE A 45 -38.35 -0.75 -55.59
C ILE A 45 -38.07 0.14 -56.81
N LEU A 46 -36.78 0.35 -57.14
CA LEU A 46 -36.38 1.20 -58.26
C LEU A 46 -36.83 0.61 -59.61
N CYS A 47 -36.70 -0.73 -59.83
CA CYS A 47 -37.25 -1.40 -61.04
C CYS A 47 -38.74 -1.16 -61.17
N GLY A 48 -39.51 -1.14 -60.10
CA GLY A 48 -40.95 -0.83 -60.10
C GLY A 48 -41.30 0.60 -60.52
N VAL A 49 -40.39 1.55 -60.24
CA VAL A 49 -40.52 2.96 -60.54
C VAL A 49 -39.95 3.33 -61.92
N THR A 50 -38.76 2.83 -62.25
CA THR A 50 -38.07 3.19 -63.50
C THR A 50 -38.48 2.32 -64.70
N GLY A 51 -39.01 1.10 -64.45
CA GLY A 51 -39.31 0.12 -65.48
C GLY A 51 -38.12 -0.58 -66.11
N ASN A 52 -36.89 -0.35 -65.56
CA ASN A 52 -35.65 -0.95 -66.05
C ASN A 52 -35.52 -2.42 -65.62
N PRO A 53 -34.75 -3.25 -66.38
CA PRO A 53 -34.49 -4.64 -66.00
C PRO A 53 -33.78 -4.71 -64.65
N PHE A 54 -34.15 -5.71 -63.83
CA PHE A 54 -33.60 -5.90 -62.48
C PHE A 54 -32.08 -5.97 -62.41
N PHE A 55 -31.47 -6.68 -63.32
CA PHE A 55 -30.00 -6.86 -63.31
C PHE A 55 -29.25 -5.57 -63.70
N ASP A 56 -29.82 -4.73 -64.54
CA ASP A 56 -29.20 -3.47 -64.96
C ASP A 56 -29.29 -2.46 -63.79
N GLU A 57 -30.43 -2.36 -63.08
CA GLU A 57 -30.56 -1.53 -61.89
C GLU A 57 -29.69 -2.06 -60.74
N LEU A 58 -29.59 -3.37 -60.55
CA LEU A 58 -28.72 -3.98 -59.56
C LEU A 58 -27.24 -3.62 -59.80
N ALA A 59 -26.79 -3.78 -61.06
CA ALA A 59 -25.42 -3.42 -61.43
C ALA A 59 -25.14 -1.92 -61.24
N TYR A 60 -26.12 -1.10 -61.59
CA TYR A 60 -26.04 0.34 -61.38
C TYR A 60 -25.92 0.72 -59.88
N ILE A 61 -26.83 0.23 -59.04
CA ILE A 61 -26.81 0.47 -57.60
C ILE A 61 -25.51 -0.04 -56.98
N PHE A 62 -25.09 -1.28 -57.32
CA PHE A 62 -23.88 -1.88 -56.79
C PHE A 62 -22.64 -1.08 -57.14
N THR A 63 -22.50 -0.61 -58.39
CA THR A 63 -21.34 0.17 -58.85
C THR A 63 -21.26 1.51 -58.10
N TYR A 64 -22.38 2.20 -57.94
CA TYR A 64 -22.39 3.50 -57.27
C TYR A 64 -22.31 3.43 -55.73
N THR A 65 -22.85 2.40 -55.09
CA THR A 65 -22.75 2.24 -53.64
C THR A 65 -21.37 1.80 -53.17
N MET A 66 -20.53 1.19 -54.05
CA MET A 66 -19.15 0.82 -53.75
C MET A 66 -18.12 1.97 -53.96
N SER A 67 -18.55 3.09 -54.51
CA SER A 67 -17.68 4.23 -54.83
C SER A 67 -18.05 5.41 -53.96
N ALA A 68 -17.06 6.02 -53.27
CA ALA A 68 -17.27 7.19 -52.40
C ALA A 68 -17.85 8.41 -53.18
N ASP A 69 -17.40 8.60 -54.42
CA ASP A 69 -17.87 9.67 -55.30
C ASP A 69 -19.17 9.29 -56.06
N GLY A 70 -19.43 8.00 -56.19
CA GLY A 70 -20.55 7.45 -56.94
C GLY A 70 -21.92 7.76 -56.31
N LEU A 71 -22.00 7.93 -55.00
CA LEU A 71 -23.29 8.23 -54.33
C LEU A 71 -23.87 9.56 -54.76
N TYR A 72 -23.04 10.57 -55.01
CA TYR A 72 -23.48 11.88 -55.51
C TYR A 72 -24.06 11.75 -56.92
N ASP A 73 -23.35 11.11 -57.85
CA ASP A 73 -23.81 10.90 -59.24
C ASP A 73 -25.03 10.00 -59.31
N PHE A 74 -25.13 9.01 -58.41
CA PHE A 74 -26.29 8.14 -58.30
C PHE A 74 -27.60 8.90 -57.98
N VAL A 75 -27.49 9.87 -57.05
CA VAL A 75 -28.63 10.69 -56.67
C VAL A 75 -28.97 11.74 -57.74
N GLN A 76 -27.96 12.33 -58.36
CA GLN A 76 -28.15 13.40 -59.35
C GLN A 76 -28.75 12.90 -60.66
N ASN A 77 -28.48 11.64 -61.05
CA ASN A 77 -29.02 11.00 -62.25
C ASN A 77 -30.43 10.36 -62.00
N ALA A 78 -31.35 11.11 -61.39
CA ALA A 78 -32.71 10.67 -61.16
C ALA A 78 -33.65 11.24 -62.21
N ASP A 79 -34.44 10.39 -62.86
CA ASP A 79 -35.37 10.76 -63.98
C ASP A 79 -36.63 11.48 -63.48
N ASP A 80 -37.03 11.31 -62.23
CA ASP A 80 -38.24 11.78 -61.63
C ASP A 80 -38.07 12.07 -60.14
N LEU A 81 -38.89 12.93 -59.55
CA LEU A 81 -38.86 13.31 -58.14
C LEU A 81 -38.99 12.09 -57.21
N THR A 82 -39.80 11.10 -57.55
CA THR A 82 -40.01 9.87 -56.79
C THR A 82 -38.72 9.04 -56.78
N CYS A 83 -38.08 8.87 -57.93
CA CYS A 83 -36.80 8.20 -58.10
C CYS A 83 -35.71 8.92 -57.32
N PHE A 84 -35.68 10.25 -57.34
CA PHE A 84 -34.76 11.09 -56.59
C PHE A 84 -34.84 10.87 -55.07
N ILE A 85 -36.06 10.87 -54.51
CA ILE A 85 -36.31 10.64 -53.09
C ILE A 85 -35.85 9.24 -52.68
N ILE A 86 -36.15 8.20 -53.45
CA ILE A 86 -35.75 6.81 -53.18
C ILE A 86 -34.23 6.68 -53.20
N LYS A 87 -33.55 7.29 -54.18
CA LYS A 87 -32.09 7.28 -54.31
C LYS A 87 -31.40 8.01 -53.15
N ILE A 88 -31.96 9.14 -52.68
CA ILE A 88 -31.47 9.85 -51.49
C ILE A 88 -31.58 8.96 -50.25
N ILE A 89 -32.72 8.32 -50.03
CA ILE A 89 -32.93 7.43 -48.88
C ILE A 89 -31.92 6.29 -48.90
N LEU A 90 -31.73 5.66 -50.06
CA LEU A 90 -30.75 4.61 -50.23
C LEU A 90 -29.32 5.10 -49.97
N ALA A 91 -28.94 6.27 -50.52
CA ALA A 91 -27.63 6.87 -50.31
C ALA A 91 -27.35 7.15 -48.84
N VAL A 92 -28.31 7.69 -48.08
CA VAL A 92 -28.19 7.93 -46.65
C VAL A 92 -28.03 6.62 -45.87
N ILE A 93 -28.84 5.60 -46.17
CA ILE A 93 -28.75 4.28 -45.55
C ILE A 93 -27.37 3.66 -45.82
N GLN A 94 -26.90 3.69 -47.07
CA GLN A 94 -25.58 3.16 -47.44
C GLN A 94 -24.46 3.92 -46.77
N MET A 95 -24.53 5.23 -46.68
CA MET A 95 -23.55 6.05 -45.99
C MET A 95 -23.44 5.68 -44.48
N ILE A 96 -24.58 5.45 -43.82
CA ILE A 96 -24.61 5.05 -42.40
C ILE A 96 -24.05 3.64 -42.24
N ILE A 97 -24.45 2.68 -43.09
CA ILE A 97 -23.96 1.29 -42.99
C ILE A 97 -22.45 1.24 -43.27
N PHE A 98 -21.98 1.89 -44.34
CA PHE A 98 -20.59 1.83 -44.76
C PHE A 98 -19.67 2.56 -43.79
N SER A 99 -19.97 3.81 -43.42
CA SER A 99 -19.17 4.55 -42.46
C SER A 99 -19.24 3.97 -41.04
N GLY A 100 -20.41 3.55 -40.60
CA GLY A 100 -20.58 2.89 -39.31
C GLY A 100 -19.82 1.57 -39.22
N ALA A 101 -19.91 0.73 -40.27
CA ALA A 101 -19.16 -0.53 -40.32
C ALA A 101 -17.65 -0.31 -40.39
N LEU A 102 -17.17 0.61 -41.23
CA LEU A 102 -15.73 0.90 -41.39
C LEU A 102 -15.13 1.48 -40.12
N ILE A 103 -15.77 2.49 -39.54
CA ILE A 103 -15.29 3.13 -38.30
C ILE A 103 -15.36 2.13 -37.16
N GLY A 104 -16.47 1.44 -36.95
CA GLY A 104 -16.62 0.46 -35.89
C GLY A 104 -15.59 -0.68 -35.99
N PHE A 105 -15.39 -1.23 -37.18
CA PHE A 105 -14.43 -2.32 -37.38
C PHE A 105 -12.98 -1.89 -37.23
N THR A 106 -12.62 -0.72 -37.78
CA THR A 106 -11.25 -0.17 -37.61
C THR A 106 -10.96 0.20 -36.15
N THR A 107 -11.92 0.78 -35.45
CA THR A 107 -11.78 1.10 -34.04
C THR A 107 -11.63 -0.16 -33.20
N ASP A 108 -12.45 -1.20 -33.44
CA ASP A 108 -12.35 -2.48 -32.71
C ASP A 108 -11.02 -3.21 -32.98
N ILE A 109 -10.53 -3.21 -34.23
CA ILE A 109 -9.21 -3.79 -34.54
C ILE A 109 -8.09 -3.01 -33.87
N LEU A 110 -8.12 -1.67 -33.93
CA LEU A 110 -7.13 -0.82 -33.28
C LEU A 110 -7.13 -1.04 -31.77
N GLN A 111 -8.30 -0.98 -31.16
CA GLN A 111 -8.47 -1.16 -29.73
C GLN A 111 -8.01 -2.56 -29.29
N SER A 112 -8.46 -3.61 -29.98
CA SER A 112 -8.01 -4.98 -29.68
C SER A 112 -6.52 -5.23 -29.93
N THR A 113 -5.92 -4.50 -30.85
CA THR A 113 -4.47 -4.61 -31.11
C THR A 113 -3.67 -3.85 -30.04
N ILE A 114 -4.18 -2.71 -29.63
CA ILE A 114 -3.63 -1.93 -28.51
C ILE A 114 -3.74 -2.73 -27.22
N ASP A 115 -4.91 -3.26 -26.89
CA ASP A 115 -5.16 -4.06 -25.69
C ASP A 115 -4.30 -5.32 -25.66
N LYS A 116 -4.19 -6.04 -26.78
CA LYS A 116 -3.29 -7.20 -26.89
C LYS A 116 -1.82 -6.84 -26.73
N ARG A 117 -1.38 -5.68 -27.24
CA ARG A 117 0.00 -5.22 -27.04
C ARG A 117 0.24 -4.69 -25.64
N LEU A 118 -0.74 -4.04 -25.03
CA LEU A 118 -0.66 -3.53 -23.66
C LEU A 118 -0.78 -4.65 -22.61
N ASN A 119 -1.69 -5.61 -22.82
CA ASN A 119 -1.90 -6.74 -21.91
C ASN A 119 -0.90 -7.90 -22.15
N ASN A 120 -0.39 -8.07 -23.36
CA ASN A 120 0.71 -8.99 -23.69
C ASN A 120 1.99 -8.19 -23.94
N LEU A 121 2.46 -7.46 -22.95
CA LEU A 121 3.87 -7.14 -22.90
C LEU A 121 4.62 -8.47 -22.99
N GLY A 122 5.36 -8.69 -24.08
CA GLY A 122 6.23 -9.85 -24.20
C GLY A 122 7.19 -9.94 -23.02
N THR A 123 8.24 -10.70 -23.13
CA THR A 123 9.26 -10.76 -22.07
C THR A 123 9.81 -9.36 -21.78
N ILE A 124 9.64 -8.88 -20.56
CA ILE A 124 10.17 -7.60 -20.07
C ILE A 124 11.64 -7.85 -19.71
N ASN A 125 12.56 -7.45 -20.58
CA ASN A 125 13.99 -7.66 -20.33
C ASN A 125 14.58 -6.47 -19.54
N LEU A 126 14.51 -6.55 -18.23
CA LEU A 126 15.06 -5.58 -17.29
C LEU A 126 16.09 -6.23 -16.36
N SER A 127 16.91 -5.42 -15.72
CA SER A 127 17.83 -5.82 -14.65
C SER A 127 17.80 -4.80 -13.52
N ASN A 128 18.10 -5.22 -12.31
CA ASN A 128 18.10 -4.38 -11.10
C ASN A 128 16.77 -3.63 -10.89
N HIS A 129 15.65 -4.30 -11.17
CA HIS A 129 14.31 -3.75 -11.06
C HIS A 129 13.56 -4.33 -9.86
N TYR A 130 12.46 -3.68 -9.51
CA TYR A 130 11.50 -4.13 -8.49
C TYR A 130 10.44 -4.99 -9.17
N VAL A 131 10.07 -6.10 -8.55
CA VAL A 131 8.97 -6.96 -9.00
C VAL A 131 7.97 -7.10 -7.87
N PHE A 132 6.70 -6.75 -8.12
CA PHE A 132 5.60 -7.04 -7.21
C PHE A 132 4.75 -8.16 -7.78
N LEU A 133 4.55 -9.20 -6.97
CA LEU A 133 3.70 -10.34 -7.28
C LEU A 133 2.40 -10.22 -6.51
N ASN A 134 1.28 -10.40 -7.20
CA ASN A 134 -0.06 -10.03 -6.79
C ASN A 134 -0.24 -8.50 -6.69
N TRP A 135 -1.46 -8.08 -6.38
CA TRP A 135 -1.79 -6.68 -6.19
C TRP A 135 -2.87 -6.54 -5.14
N SER A 136 -2.70 -5.59 -4.25
CA SER A 136 -3.63 -5.30 -3.16
C SER A 136 -3.73 -3.80 -2.92
N SER A 137 -4.53 -3.40 -1.94
CA SER A 137 -4.72 -2.00 -1.55
C SER A 137 -3.43 -1.29 -1.08
N ILE A 138 -2.42 -2.02 -0.62
CA ILE A 138 -1.11 -1.44 -0.26
C ILE A 138 -0.24 -1.17 -1.49
N GLY A 139 -0.48 -1.85 -2.62
CA GLY A 139 0.34 -1.75 -3.83
C GLY A 139 0.51 -0.32 -4.36
N PRO A 140 -0.57 0.48 -4.51
CA PRO A 140 -0.46 1.87 -4.94
C PRO A 140 0.41 2.72 -4.02
N HIS A 141 0.29 2.52 -2.70
CA HIS A 141 1.11 3.21 -1.70
C HIS A 141 2.58 2.80 -1.81
N LEU A 142 2.89 1.50 -2.05
CA LEU A 142 4.26 1.04 -2.28
C LEU A 142 4.93 1.75 -3.47
N VAL A 143 4.20 1.88 -4.58
CA VAL A 143 4.70 2.60 -5.76
C VAL A 143 4.91 4.08 -5.44
N TYR A 144 4.00 4.68 -4.67
CA TYR A 144 4.11 6.06 -4.22
C TYR A 144 5.35 6.25 -3.33
N ASP A 145 5.56 5.41 -2.33
CA ASP A 145 6.68 5.50 -1.39
C ASP A 145 8.04 5.27 -2.10
N LEU A 146 8.11 4.31 -3.02
CA LEU A 146 9.30 4.11 -3.84
C LEU A 146 9.65 5.32 -4.71
N SER A 147 8.72 6.25 -4.98
CA SER A 147 8.98 7.45 -5.76
C SER A 147 9.87 8.47 -5.06
N PHE A 148 9.93 8.44 -3.72
CA PHE A 148 10.76 9.33 -2.92
C PHE A 148 12.24 8.91 -2.90
N LEU A 149 12.52 7.62 -3.11
CA LEU A 149 13.90 7.14 -3.16
C LEU A 149 14.67 7.76 -4.33
N GLU A 150 15.96 7.98 -4.18
CA GLU A 150 16.82 8.55 -5.21
C GLU A 150 16.91 7.70 -6.48
N GLY A 151 17.03 8.34 -7.63
CA GLY A 151 17.25 7.72 -8.95
C GLY A 151 15.99 7.13 -9.59
N LYS A 152 16.12 6.71 -10.85
CA LYS A 152 15.04 6.12 -11.64
C LYS A 152 14.83 4.66 -11.28
N LYS A 153 13.57 4.27 -11.00
CA LYS A 153 13.20 2.88 -10.69
C LYS A 153 12.34 2.30 -11.79
N ASN A 154 12.65 1.07 -12.15
CA ASN A 154 11.79 0.25 -12.99
C ASN A 154 11.01 -0.68 -12.06
N ILE A 155 9.69 -0.59 -12.10
CA ILE A 155 8.78 -1.40 -11.28
C ILE A 155 7.96 -2.26 -12.22
N VAL A 156 7.98 -3.57 -11.99
CA VAL A 156 7.19 -4.56 -12.72
C VAL A 156 6.15 -5.14 -11.77
N ILE A 157 4.90 -5.09 -12.17
CA ILE A 157 3.77 -5.68 -11.43
C ILE A 157 3.27 -6.88 -12.22
N LEU A 158 3.22 -8.04 -11.58
CA LEU A 158 2.63 -9.27 -12.12
C LEU A 158 1.45 -9.68 -11.24
N ALA A 159 0.25 -9.46 -11.72
CA ALA A 159 -0.98 -9.79 -11.02
C ALA A 159 -2.07 -10.28 -11.98
N ASP A 160 -3.01 -11.07 -11.47
CA ASP A 160 -4.20 -11.51 -12.23
C ASP A 160 -5.31 -10.46 -12.13
N MET A 161 -5.00 -9.25 -12.62
CA MET A 161 -5.88 -8.09 -12.62
C MET A 161 -5.76 -7.32 -13.93
N ASP A 162 -6.77 -6.51 -14.22
CA ASP A 162 -6.72 -5.62 -15.37
C ASP A 162 -5.63 -4.54 -15.16
N ARG A 163 -4.90 -4.26 -16.24
CA ARG A 163 -3.85 -3.27 -16.23
C ARG A 163 -4.35 -1.85 -15.91
N GLU A 164 -5.54 -1.51 -16.43
CA GLU A 164 -6.12 -0.18 -16.23
C GLU A 164 -6.53 0.02 -14.77
N ASP A 165 -7.07 -1.00 -14.11
CA ASP A 165 -7.44 -0.93 -12.69
C ASP A 165 -6.21 -0.70 -11.81
N VAL A 166 -5.12 -1.43 -12.07
CA VAL A 166 -3.85 -1.24 -11.36
C VAL A 166 -3.28 0.17 -11.60
N LEU A 167 -3.31 0.65 -12.85
CA LEU A 167 -2.81 1.98 -13.18
C LEU A 167 -3.64 3.09 -12.52
N ASN A 168 -4.97 3.00 -12.61
CA ASN A 168 -5.89 3.96 -12.01
C ASN A 168 -5.72 4.04 -10.50
N SER A 169 -5.54 2.90 -9.83
CA SER A 169 -5.31 2.87 -8.37
C SER A 169 -4.02 3.59 -7.99
N ILE A 170 -2.95 3.46 -8.78
CA ILE A 170 -1.69 4.16 -8.55
C ILE A 170 -1.86 5.67 -8.80
N GLU A 171 -2.46 6.05 -9.94
CA GLU A 171 -2.66 7.46 -10.31
C GLU A 171 -3.55 8.21 -9.31
N SER A 172 -4.53 7.52 -8.70
CA SER A 172 -5.38 8.08 -7.65
C SER A 172 -4.53 8.54 -6.46
N ILE A 173 -3.65 7.68 -5.94
CA ILE A 173 -2.79 8.01 -4.78
C ILE A 173 -1.86 9.19 -5.09
N PHE A 174 -1.26 9.25 -6.27
CA PHE A 174 -0.43 10.39 -6.65
C PHE A 174 -1.24 11.69 -6.76
N THR A 175 -2.45 11.61 -7.31
CA THR A 175 -3.34 12.77 -7.48
C THR A 175 -3.85 13.28 -6.13
N GLU A 176 -4.26 12.39 -5.24
CA GLU A 176 -4.73 12.70 -3.89
C GLU A 176 -3.66 13.42 -3.06
N ASN A 177 -2.40 13.03 -3.23
CA ASN A 177 -1.27 13.68 -2.57
C ASN A 177 -0.72 14.91 -3.35
N GLY A 178 -1.39 15.34 -4.42
CA GLY A 178 -0.97 16.51 -5.21
C GLY A 178 0.37 16.34 -5.94
N GLN A 179 0.82 15.10 -6.11
CA GLN A 179 2.10 14.78 -6.72
C GLN A 179 1.93 14.14 -8.10
N ARG A 180 3.01 14.18 -8.89
CA ARG A 180 3.08 13.47 -10.16
C ARG A 180 4.05 12.30 -10.04
N MET A 181 3.76 11.21 -10.72
CA MET A 181 4.65 10.05 -10.79
C MET A 181 5.97 10.45 -11.48
N LYS A 182 7.01 10.68 -10.68
CA LYS A 182 8.36 11.00 -11.12
C LYS A 182 9.30 9.87 -10.77
N ASN A 183 10.39 9.72 -11.53
CA ASN A 183 11.44 8.73 -11.29
C ASN A 183 11.00 7.24 -11.34
N ILE A 184 9.76 6.95 -11.74
CA ILE A 184 9.23 5.60 -11.84
C ILE A 184 8.90 5.28 -13.30
N ARG A 185 9.30 4.08 -13.74
CA ARG A 185 8.83 3.44 -14.97
C ARG A 185 8.05 2.19 -14.58
N LEU A 186 6.76 2.20 -14.88
CA LEU A 186 5.85 1.14 -14.50
C LEU A 186 5.60 0.19 -15.66
N PHE A 187 5.69 -1.11 -15.39
CA PHE A 187 5.39 -2.20 -16.30
C PHE A 187 4.37 -3.12 -15.62
N ILE A 188 3.15 -3.14 -16.11
CA ILE A 188 2.08 -3.95 -15.54
C ILE A 188 1.80 -5.10 -16.48
N LYS A 189 1.89 -6.33 -16.00
CA LYS A 189 1.62 -7.55 -16.72
C LYS A 189 0.50 -8.33 -16.05
N ASN A 190 -0.60 -8.53 -16.78
CA ASN A 190 -1.64 -9.45 -16.34
C ASN A 190 -1.14 -10.89 -16.47
N GLY A 191 -1.23 -11.65 -15.39
CA GLY A 191 -0.83 -13.04 -15.36
C GLY A 191 -0.77 -13.64 -13.96
N ASN A 192 -0.78 -14.95 -13.91
CA ASN A 192 -0.69 -15.69 -12.66
C ASN A 192 0.74 -15.66 -12.09
N PRO A 193 0.97 -15.12 -10.89
CA PRO A 193 2.29 -15.03 -10.25
C PRO A 193 2.89 -16.38 -9.85
N ASN A 194 2.11 -17.47 -9.90
CA ASN A 194 2.61 -18.82 -9.67
C ASN A 194 3.05 -19.55 -10.97
N SER A 195 2.89 -18.90 -12.13
CA SER A 195 3.25 -19.48 -13.42
C SER A 195 4.72 -19.20 -13.77
N GLN A 196 5.54 -20.25 -13.93
CA GLN A 196 6.95 -20.12 -14.34
C GLN A 196 7.14 -19.31 -15.62
N LYS A 197 6.21 -19.44 -16.58
CA LYS A 197 6.22 -18.66 -17.81
C LYS A 197 6.08 -17.18 -17.52
N HIS A 198 5.08 -16.79 -16.73
CA HIS A 198 4.84 -15.39 -16.41
C HIS A 198 5.97 -14.80 -15.56
N LEU A 199 6.54 -15.58 -14.65
CA LEU A 199 7.71 -15.18 -13.85
C LEU A 199 8.95 -14.96 -14.73
N SER A 200 9.19 -15.82 -15.74
CA SER A 200 10.29 -15.60 -16.68
C SER A 200 10.06 -14.39 -17.59
N ASP A 201 8.81 -14.12 -17.95
CA ASP A 201 8.42 -12.97 -18.77
C ASP A 201 8.68 -11.62 -18.08
N VAL A 202 8.78 -11.58 -16.75
CA VAL A 202 9.11 -10.37 -15.98
C VAL A 202 10.59 -10.28 -15.59
N SER A 203 11.44 -11.13 -16.16
CA SER A 203 12.90 -11.23 -15.87
C SER A 203 13.21 -11.30 -14.38
N LEU A 204 12.46 -12.14 -13.68
CA LEU A 204 12.58 -12.30 -12.22
C LEU A 204 13.99 -12.73 -11.78
N ASP A 205 14.71 -13.47 -12.63
CA ASP A 205 16.10 -13.88 -12.43
C ASP A 205 17.10 -12.72 -12.32
N LYS A 206 16.73 -11.54 -12.81
CA LYS A 206 17.52 -10.30 -12.79
C LYS A 206 16.94 -9.22 -11.89
N ALA A 207 15.86 -9.53 -11.18
CA ALA A 207 15.26 -8.61 -10.22
C ALA A 207 16.21 -8.37 -9.03
N LYS A 208 16.23 -7.15 -8.51
CA LYS A 208 16.97 -6.80 -7.28
C LYS A 208 16.09 -6.96 -6.05
N TYR A 209 14.82 -6.59 -6.16
CA TYR A 209 13.85 -6.61 -5.08
C TYR A 209 12.56 -7.28 -5.55
N VAL A 210 12.00 -8.13 -4.72
CA VAL A 210 10.73 -8.84 -5.00
C VAL A 210 9.82 -8.69 -3.80
N GLY A 211 8.63 -8.11 -4.01
CA GLY A 211 7.56 -8.04 -3.03
C GLY A 211 6.46 -9.04 -3.38
N ILE A 212 6.04 -9.87 -2.44
CA ILE A 212 4.86 -10.72 -2.56
C ILE A 212 3.77 -10.12 -1.70
N LEU A 213 2.69 -9.64 -2.35
CA LEU A 213 1.55 -9.01 -1.70
C LEU A 213 0.42 -10.03 -1.49
N LEU A 214 -0.38 -9.81 -0.46
CA LEU A 214 -1.63 -10.53 -0.27
C LEU A 214 -2.65 -10.05 -1.32
N ALA A 215 -3.27 -10.98 -2.06
CA ALA A 215 -4.23 -10.61 -3.10
C ALA A 215 -5.54 -10.05 -2.52
N ASN A 216 -5.98 -10.59 -1.39
CA ASN A 216 -7.15 -10.15 -0.63
C ASN A 216 -6.88 -10.40 0.85
N MET A 217 -7.46 -9.61 1.75
CA MET A 217 -7.41 -9.87 3.19
C MET A 217 -8.66 -10.69 3.55
N GLU A 218 -8.45 -11.84 4.18
CA GLU A 218 -9.55 -12.66 4.72
C GLU A 218 -9.71 -12.38 6.22
N ASP A 219 -10.90 -12.65 6.75
CA ASP A 219 -11.12 -12.58 8.20
C ASP A 219 -10.39 -13.74 8.89
N THR A 220 -9.36 -13.43 9.66
CA THR A 220 -8.48 -14.44 10.23
C THR A 220 -8.39 -14.37 11.73
N GLN A 221 -8.49 -15.55 12.35
CA GLN A 221 -7.98 -15.77 13.70
C GLN A 221 -6.48 -16.06 13.63
N ASP A 222 -5.69 -15.47 14.51
CA ASP A 222 -4.21 -15.47 14.50
C ASP A 222 -3.53 -16.85 14.38
N HIS A 223 -4.26 -17.93 14.57
CA HIS A 223 -3.70 -19.27 14.64
C HIS A 223 -3.91 -20.13 13.38
N VAL A 224 -4.61 -19.62 12.38
CA VAL A 224 -4.97 -20.40 11.19
C VAL A 224 -4.34 -19.79 9.94
N MET A 225 -3.60 -20.60 9.17
CA MET A 225 -3.08 -20.21 7.88
C MET A 225 -4.23 -20.06 6.87
N THR A 226 -4.35 -18.89 6.27
CA THR A 226 -5.42 -18.56 5.33
C THR A 226 -5.13 -19.05 3.91
N ASN A 227 -6.13 -18.96 3.03
CA ASN A 227 -5.92 -19.22 1.61
C ASN A 227 -4.94 -18.22 0.98
N ASN A 228 -4.93 -16.99 1.46
CA ASN A 228 -4.00 -15.95 1.01
C ASN A 228 -2.57 -16.25 1.44
N ASP A 229 -2.39 -16.65 2.69
CA ASP A 229 -1.09 -17.10 3.20
C ASP A 229 -0.56 -18.29 2.39
N LEU A 230 -1.45 -19.25 2.05
CA LEU A 230 -1.08 -20.38 1.20
C LEU A 230 -0.70 -19.94 -0.22
N ASN A 231 -1.36 -18.93 -0.77
CA ASN A 231 -1.03 -18.38 -2.08
C ASN A 231 0.29 -17.61 -2.05
N ALA A 232 0.54 -16.81 -1.01
CA ALA A 232 1.83 -16.14 -0.80
C ALA A 232 2.97 -17.16 -0.68
N LEU A 233 2.75 -18.24 0.07
CA LEU A 233 3.71 -19.33 0.21
C LEU A 233 3.98 -20.05 -1.12
N LYS A 234 2.94 -20.33 -1.92
CA LYS A 234 3.11 -20.91 -3.28
C LYS A 234 3.93 -19.98 -4.18
N SER A 235 3.64 -18.68 -4.14
CA SER A 235 4.39 -17.68 -4.90
C SER A 235 5.85 -17.66 -4.44
N LEU A 236 6.10 -17.68 -3.13
CA LEU A 236 7.45 -17.72 -2.57
C LEU A 236 8.23 -18.94 -3.08
N PHE A 237 7.68 -20.15 -2.97
CA PHE A 237 8.36 -21.34 -3.46
C PHE A 237 8.58 -21.34 -4.98
N ALA A 238 7.64 -20.78 -5.76
CA ALA A 238 7.81 -20.65 -7.21
C ALA A 238 8.99 -19.75 -7.58
N ILE A 239 9.26 -18.70 -6.80
CA ILE A 239 10.30 -17.72 -7.12
C ILE A 239 11.67 -18.04 -6.51
N MET A 240 11.75 -18.78 -5.41
CA MET A 240 13.00 -19.08 -4.70
C MET A 240 14.08 -19.69 -5.60
N THR A 241 13.69 -20.51 -6.57
CA THR A 241 14.61 -21.16 -7.52
C THR A 241 15.04 -20.25 -8.66
N ILE A 242 14.27 -19.21 -8.96
CA ILE A 242 14.48 -18.25 -10.06
C ILE A 242 15.21 -17.00 -9.54
N ALA A 243 14.68 -16.37 -8.50
CA ALA A 243 15.17 -15.11 -7.92
C ALA A 243 16.31 -15.37 -6.90
N LYS A 244 17.41 -15.96 -7.35
CA LYS A 244 18.50 -16.42 -6.46
C LYS A 244 19.26 -15.29 -5.74
N THR A 245 19.28 -14.09 -6.31
CA THR A 245 20.04 -12.95 -5.81
C THR A 245 19.16 -11.79 -5.33
N ALA A 246 17.84 -11.90 -5.51
CA ALA A 246 16.91 -10.85 -5.11
C ALA A 246 16.66 -10.88 -3.60
N ASN A 247 16.48 -9.70 -3.01
CA ASN A 247 15.87 -9.55 -1.70
C ASN A 247 14.36 -9.72 -1.85
N ILE A 248 13.79 -10.63 -1.07
CA ILE A 248 12.38 -11.00 -1.15
C ILE A 248 11.69 -10.59 0.13
N VAL A 249 10.62 -9.82 0.03
CA VAL A 249 9.74 -9.49 1.16
C VAL A 249 8.37 -10.09 0.90
N VAL A 250 7.86 -10.83 1.88
CA VAL A 250 6.59 -11.53 1.81
C VAL A 250 5.65 -10.96 2.86
N GLU A 251 4.52 -10.48 2.43
CA GLU A 251 3.41 -10.12 3.28
C GLU A 251 2.62 -11.38 3.65
N ALA A 252 2.34 -11.58 4.93
CA ALA A 252 1.47 -12.61 5.48
C ALA A 252 0.39 -11.96 6.36
N GLU A 253 -0.73 -12.63 6.55
CA GLU A 253 -1.80 -12.09 7.40
C GLU A 253 -1.49 -12.23 8.89
N SER A 254 -0.92 -13.38 9.32
CA SER A 254 -0.74 -13.71 10.73
C SER A 254 0.71 -14.00 11.14
N ASN A 255 1.04 -13.74 12.40
CA ASN A 255 2.32 -14.11 13.00
C ASN A 255 2.55 -15.63 13.00
N ALA A 256 1.49 -16.42 13.13
CA ALA A 256 1.59 -17.89 13.09
C ALA A 256 2.09 -18.36 11.72
N THR A 257 1.64 -17.73 10.64
CA THR A 257 2.12 -18.00 9.29
C THR A 257 3.58 -17.57 9.10
N VAL A 258 3.96 -16.39 9.59
CA VAL A 258 5.35 -15.92 9.58
C VAL A 258 6.27 -16.96 10.23
N ASN A 259 5.95 -17.38 11.47
CA ASN A 259 6.75 -18.34 12.21
C ASN A 259 6.88 -19.70 11.49
N LYS A 260 5.79 -20.19 10.88
CA LYS A 260 5.81 -21.45 10.11
C LYS A 260 6.69 -21.35 8.88
N ILE A 261 6.63 -20.23 8.14
CA ILE A 261 7.42 -20.06 6.93
C ILE A 261 8.89 -19.89 7.29
N GLU A 262 9.22 -19.13 8.33
CA GLU A 262 10.60 -18.99 8.82
C GLU A 262 11.21 -20.34 9.23
N GLN A 263 10.47 -21.15 9.97
CA GLN A 263 10.90 -22.52 10.33
C GLN A 263 11.12 -23.41 9.10
N LEU A 264 10.27 -23.30 8.08
CA LEU A 264 10.45 -24.02 6.82
C LEU A 264 11.70 -23.57 6.07
N LEU A 265 11.95 -22.26 5.99
CA LEU A 265 13.13 -21.70 5.34
C LEU A 265 14.43 -22.17 6.06
N ASP A 266 14.45 -22.14 7.39
CA ASP A 266 15.58 -22.64 8.20
C ASP A 266 15.88 -24.12 7.96
N THR A 267 14.83 -24.90 7.69
CA THR A 267 14.97 -26.33 7.40
C THR A 267 15.57 -26.57 6.01
N ILE A 268 15.25 -25.70 5.04
CA ILE A 268 15.73 -25.80 3.64
C ILE A 268 17.18 -25.30 3.55
N ASP A 269 17.42 -24.08 3.98
CA ASP A 269 18.73 -23.43 3.97
C ASP A 269 18.71 -22.18 4.88
N LYS A 270 19.58 -22.17 5.90
CA LYS A 270 19.66 -21.05 6.85
C LYS A 270 20.02 -19.71 6.20
N ASP A 271 20.73 -19.73 5.07
CA ASP A 271 21.06 -18.49 4.34
C ASP A 271 19.87 -17.89 3.59
N LEU A 272 18.78 -18.65 3.38
CA LEU A 272 17.57 -18.13 2.78
C LEU A 272 16.88 -17.08 3.66
N ASN A 273 16.88 -17.26 4.97
CA ASN A 273 16.30 -16.30 5.91
C ASN A 273 16.99 -14.93 5.90
N LYS A 274 18.23 -14.87 5.44
CA LYS A 274 18.97 -13.61 5.33
C LYS A 274 18.46 -12.70 4.21
N ARG A 275 17.89 -13.25 3.15
CA ARG A 275 17.38 -12.51 1.97
C ARG A 275 15.87 -12.59 1.78
N ILE A 276 15.18 -13.47 2.52
CA ILE A 276 13.73 -13.62 2.50
C ILE A 276 13.20 -13.12 3.83
N ILE A 277 12.50 -12.01 3.78
CA ILE A 277 11.90 -11.37 4.95
C ILE A 277 10.39 -11.62 4.88
N ILE A 278 9.83 -12.10 5.96
CA ILE A 278 8.39 -12.30 6.08
C ILE A 278 7.90 -11.48 7.25
N PHE A 279 6.79 -10.79 7.06
CA PHE A 279 6.14 -10.02 8.12
C PHE A 279 4.63 -10.23 8.12
N SER A 280 4.03 -10.10 9.29
CA SER A 280 2.57 -10.17 9.44
C SER A 280 1.97 -8.78 9.30
N HIS A 281 1.06 -8.60 8.33
CA HIS A 281 0.30 -7.37 8.14
C HIS A 281 -0.45 -6.99 9.43
N ASN A 282 -1.28 -7.88 9.94
CA ASN A 282 -2.07 -7.64 11.13
C ASN A 282 -1.21 -7.53 12.40
N GLY A 283 -0.08 -8.25 12.46
CA GLY A 283 0.88 -8.14 13.56
C GLY A 283 1.50 -6.74 13.64
N VAL A 284 1.99 -6.21 12.52
CA VAL A 284 2.53 -4.84 12.45
C VAL A 284 1.50 -3.80 12.85
N LEU A 285 0.27 -3.92 12.32
CA LEU A 285 -0.83 -3.03 12.69
C LEU A 285 -1.19 -3.13 14.16
N GLY A 286 -1.26 -4.34 14.73
CA GLY A 286 -1.56 -4.58 16.14
C GLY A 286 -0.57 -3.88 17.06
N HIS A 287 0.74 -3.98 16.77
CA HIS A 287 1.79 -3.27 17.52
C HIS A 287 1.61 -1.76 17.45
N ILE A 288 1.47 -1.20 16.25
CA ILE A 288 1.34 0.26 16.05
C ILE A 288 0.05 0.81 16.69
N LEU A 289 -1.06 0.10 16.53
CA LEU A 289 -2.34 0.50 17.14
C LEU A 289 -2.30 0.39 18.67
N GLY A 290 -1.70 -0.67 19.21
CA GLY A 290 -1.51 -0.84 20.65
C GLY A 290 -0.69 0.30 21.26
N LYS A 291 0.46 0.64 20.67
CA LYS A 291 1.27 1.79 21.08
C LYS A 291 0.51 3.12 20.95
N THR A 292 -0.27 3.29 19.87
CA THR A 292 -1.08 4.49 19.65
C THR A 292 -2.21 4.63 20.68
N LEU A 293 -2.75 3.51 21.16
CA LEU A 293 -3.70 3.51 22.27
C LEU A 293 -3.05 3.96 23.59
N ILE A 294 -1.77 3.67 23.80
CA ILE A 294 -1.04 4.17 24.98
C ILE A 294 -0.85 5.68 24.85
N ASN A 295 -0.29 6.16 23.74
CA ASN A 295 -0.15 7.58 23.44
C ASN A 295 -0.41 7.85 21.94
N SER A 296 -1.36 8.74 21.63
CA SER A 296 -1.76 9.05 20.24
C SER A 296 -0.62 9.63 19.38
N THR A 297 0.43 10.16 19.98
CA THR A 297 1.61 10.67 19.27
C THR A 297 2.36 9.57 18.53
N TYR A 298 2.25 8.28 18.93
CA TYR A 298 2.89 7.18 18.22
C TYR A 298 2.43 7.05 16.77
N SER A 299 1.18 7.39 16.44
CA SER A 299 0.69 7.34 15.07
C SER A 299 1.49 8.28 14.14
N GLN A 300 1.77 9.50 14.61
CA GLN A 300 2.60 10.47 13.88
C GLN A 300 4.07 10.03 13.87
N LEU A 301 4.57 9.56 15.00
CA LEU A 301 5.94 9.13 15.15
C LEU A 301 6.30 8.00 14.17
N TYR A 302 5.50 6.93 14.12
CA TYR A 302 5.74 5.83 13.19
C TYR A 302 5.59 6.25 11.73
N HIS A 303 4.63 7.13 11.42
CA HIS A 303 4.53 7.66 10.07
C HIS A 303 5.81 8.38 9.64
N HIS A 304 6.37 9.22 10.49
CA HIS A 304 7.62 9.94 10.19
C HIS A 304 8.83 9.00 10.13
N LEU A 305 8.99 8.10 11.11
CA LEU A 305 10.17 7.22 11.17
C LEU A 305 10.20 6.16 10.07
N LEU A 306 9.06 5.79 9.50
CA LEU A 306 8.98 4.82 8.41
C LEU A 306 8.95 5.50 7.03
N SER A 307 8.60 6.80 6.96
CA SER A 307 8.55 7.54 5.69
C SER A 307 9.94 7.92 5.20
N TYR A 308 10.02 8.25 3.90
CA TYR A 308 11.22 8.81 3.27
C TYR A 308 11.15 10.35 3.21
N GLU A 309 10.42 10.96 4.10
CA GLU A 309 10.26 12.41 4.22
C GLU A 309 10.79 12.87 5.58
N GLY A 310 11.94 13.51 5.60
CA GLY A 310 12.54 14.05 6.83
C GLY A 310 13.63 13.17 7.42
N CYS A 311 13.55 12.88 8.73
CA CYS A 311 14.57 12.07 9.41
C CYS A 311 14.31 10.59 9.21
N GLU A 312 15.34 9.85 8.80
CA GLU A 312 15.31 8.43 8.47
C GLU A 312 16.39 7.67 9.25
N PHE A 313 16.22 6.36 9.36
CA PHE A 313 17.24 5.49 9.92
C PHE A 313 18.23 5.04 8.84
N TYR A 314 19.51 5.26 9.13
CA TYR A 314 20.61 4.79 8.31
C TYR A 314 21.49 3.84 9.10
N SER A 315 22.25 3.00 8.42
CA SER A 315 23.23 2.12 9.04
C SER A 315 24.66 2.58 8.68
N ILE A 316 25.50 2.69 9.68
CA ILE A 316 26.93 2.99 9.53
C ILE A 316 27.76 1.83 10.12
N PRO A 317 29.06 1.71 9.78
CA PRO A 317 29.91 0.71 10.41
C PRO A 317 29.83 0.79 11.93
N SER A 318 29.77 -0.38 12.60
CA SER A 318 29.66 -0.49 14.05
C SER A 318 30.72 0.34 14.77
N MET A 319 30.27 1.11 15.72
CA MET A 319 31.12 1.85 16.64
C MET A 319 30.37 2.06 17.96
N ASP A 320 31.12 2.43 19.00
CA ASP A 320 30.52 2.77 20.28
C ASP A 320 29.53 3.94 20.16
N VAL A 321 28.31 3.78 20.72
CA VAL A 321 27.20 4.75 20.62
C VAL A 321 27.60 6.11 21.16
N GLU A 322 28.29 6.16 22.30
CA GLU A 322 28.75 7.41 22.90
C GLU A 322 29.81 8.08 22.03
N LYS A 323 30.76 7.29 21.49
CA LYS A 323 31.75 7.80 20.55
C LYS A 323 31.09 8.38 19.29
N ALA A 324 30.09 7.69 18.74
CA ALA A 324 29.35 8.20 17.59
C ALA A 324 28.64 9.53 17.92
N LEU A 325 28.02 9.63 19.10
CA LEU A 325 27.34 10.83 19.57
C LEU A 325 28.27 12.06 19.67
N TYR A 326 29.54 11.85 19.97
CA TYR A 326 30.55 12.94 19.98
C TYR A 326 31.24 13.15 18.65
N THR A 327 31.20 12.19 17.74
CA THR A 327 31.89 12.27 16.45
C THR A 327 31.03 13.01 15.40
N TYR A 328 29.72 12.79 15.42
CA TYR A 328 28.80 13.32 14.41
C TYR A 328 27.92 14.42 14.98
N ASN A 329 27.59 15.43 14.15
CA ASN A 329 26.75 16.57 14.52
C ASN A 329 25.40 16.64 13.78
N ASP A 330 25.13 15.72 12.85
CA ASP A 330 23.89 15.66 12.06
C ASP A 330 23.25 14.27 12.10
N CYS A 331 23.56 13.48 13.12
CA CYS A 331 22.85 12.24 13.38
C CYS A 331 22.79 11.90 14.87
N ILE A 332 21.77 11.15 15.25
CA ILE A 332 21.61 10.59 16.59
C ILE A 332 21.88 9.08 16.50
N PRO A 333 22.96 8.58 17.12
CA PRO A 333 23.24 7.16 17.15
C PRO A 333 22.22 6.44 18.05
N ILE A 334 21.75 5.28 17.60
CA ILE A 334 20.69 4.55 18.28
C ILE A 334 21.24 3.28 18.92
N ILE A 335 21.53 2.25 18.13
CA ILE A 335 21.90 0.93 18.65
C ILE A 335 22.76 0.17 17.64
N ASN A 336 23.68 -0.64 18.13
CA ASN A 336 24.37 -1.62 17.31
C ASN A 336 23.54 -2.91 17.23
N TYR A 337 23.37 -3.42 16.03
CA TYR A 337 22.83 -4.75 15.81
C TYR A 337 23.90 -5.63 15.17
N ASP A 338 24.03 -6.84 15.70
CA ASP A 338 24.75 -7.94 15.05
C ASP A 338 23.86 -8.47 13.93
N ASP A 339 23.97 -7.86 12.76
CA ASP A 339 23.21 -8.32 11.61
C ASP A 339 23.94 -9.48 10.95
N ASP A 340 23.37 -10.67 11.03
CA ASP A 340 23.69 -11.83 10.18
C ASP A 340 23.38 -11.57 8.69
N VAL A 341 23.37 -10.31 8.27
CA VAL A 341 22.95 -9.89 6.94
C VAL A 341 24.09 -9.95 5.96
N VAL A 342 23.77 -10.44 4.79
CA VAL A 342 24.66 -10.43 3.63
C VAL A 342 24.32 -9.19 2.80
N ASP A 343 25.32 -8.40 2.42
CA ASP A 343 25.12 -7.30 1.48
C ASP A 343 24.64 -7.82 0.11
N ALA A 344 24.23 -6.91 -0.77
CA ALA A 344 23.76 -7.25 -2.12
C ALA A 344 24.80 -8.05 -2.96
N ASN A 345 26.04 -8.19 -2.47
CA ASN A 345 27.13 -8.95 -3.09
C ASN A 345 27.41 -10.28 -2.37
N GLY A 346 26.61 -10.64 -1.36
CA GLY A 346 26.78 -11.88 -0.61
C GLY A 346 27.91 -11.85 0.41
N LYS A 347 28.44 -10.67 0.76
CA LYS A 347 29.38 -10.54 1.88
C LYS A 347 28.60 -10.39 3.19
N PRO A 348 29.08 -11.01 4.29
CA PRO A 348 28.51 -10.75 5.60
C PRO A 348 28.47 -9.23 5.84
N ALA A 349 27.30 -8.70 6.16
CA ALA A 349 27.21 -7.32 6.62
C ALA A 349 28.00 -7.26 7.93
N ILE A 350 28.82 -6.25 8.03
CA ILE A 350 29.55 -5.93 9.25
C ILE A 350 28.50 -5.46 10.26
N ASP A 351 28.65 -5.82 11.54
CA ASP A 351 27.90 -5.21 12.63
C ASP A 351 27.71 -3.73 12.35
N CYS A 352 26.48 -3.26 12.38
CA CYS A 352 26.15 -1.88 12.02
C CYS A 352 25.53 -1.13 13.19
N LEU A 353 25.89 0.15 13.29
CA LEU A 353 25.23 1.10 14.16
C LEU A 353 24.08 1.79 13.38
N TYR A 354 22.87 1.65 13.89
CA TYR A 354 21.73 2.43 13.37
C TYR A 354 21.78 3.85 13.91
N VAL A 355 21.58 4.82 13.01
CA VAL A 355 21.57 6.25 13.32
C VAL A 355 20.33 6.89 12.72
N LEU A 356 19.75 7.86 13.42
CA LEU A 356 18.69 8.72 12.90
C LEU A 356 19.30 9.98 12.31
N SER A 357 19.06 10.27 11.03
CA SER A 357 19.60 11.45 10.33
C SER A 357 18.62 11.95 9.28
N GLU A 358 18.70 13.19 8.90
CA GLU A 358 17.93 13.79 7.81
C GLU A 358 18.50 13.44 6.42
N ASN A 359 19.78 13.05 6.34
CA ASN A 359 20.46 12.81 5.06
C ASN A 359 21.56 11.75 5.17
N GLU A 360 21.56 10.76 4.29
CA GLU A 360 22.57 9.70 4.22
C GLU A 360 23.97 10.25 3.88
N GLN A 361 24.06 11.29 3.08
CA GLN A 361 25.34 11.78 2.53
C GLN A 361 26.13 12.67 3.49
N PHE A 362 25.50 13.20 4.51
CA PHE A 362 26.09 14.23 5.38
C PHE A 362 25.92 13.90 6.86
N LEU A 363 26.55 12.83 7.28
CA LEU A 363 26.88 12.68 8.69
C LEU A 363 27.99 13.69 8.97
N GLY A 364 27.63 14.91 9.38
CA GLY A 364 28.61 15.96 9.66
C GLY A 364 29.58 15.49 10.74
N LEU A 365 30.87 15.64 10.48
CA LEU A 365 31.91 15.38 11.50
C LEU A 365 32.11 16.65 12.33
N ARG A 366 32.15 16.50 13.65
CA ARG A 366 32.53 17.59 14.55
C ARG A 366 34.00 17.94 14.40
N GLU A 367 34.29 19.24 14.37
CA GLU A 367 35.65 19.75 14.48
C GLU A 367 36.06 19.76 15.96
N GLY A 368 36.58 18.65 16.46
CA GLY A 368 37.00 18.49 17.85
C GLY A 368 36.06 17.61 18.69
N GLU A 369 36.51 17.22 19.88
CA GLU A 369 35.74 16.43 20.85
C GLU A 369 35.01 17.36 21.84
N GLU A 370 34.35 18.41 21.39
CA GLU A 370 33.59 19.27 22.30
C GLU A 370 32.30 18.59 22.73
N ALA A 371 32.16 18.39 24.01
CA ALA A 371 30.94 17.86 24.62
C ALA A 371 30.02 18.99 25.05
N PHE A 372 28.79 18.97 24.55
CA PHE A 372 27.73 19.89 24.98
C PHE A 372 26.97 19.28 26.15
N ILE A 373 27.37 19.59 27.38
CA ILE A 373 26.82 18.94 28.56
C ILE A 373 26.28 19.98 29.54
N LYS A 374 24.99 19.85 29.84
CA LYS A 374 24.31 20.55 30.92
C LYS A 374 23.93 19.56 32.02
N PRO A 375 24.25 19.82 33.29
CA PRO A 375 23.84 18.93 34.38
C PRO A 375 22.31 18.83 34.45
N LEU A 376 21.77 17.61 34.36
CA LEU A 376 20.35 17.33 34.47
C LEU A 376 20.09 16.36 35.63
N THR A 377 18.95 16.51 36.29
CA THR A 377 18.47 15.55 37.29
C THR A 377 17.43 14.65 36.63
N TYR A 378 17.87 13.48 36.20
CA TYR A 378 17.03 12.46 35.59
C TYR A 378 16.36 11.60 36.67
N LYS A 379 15.10 11.24 36.45
CA LYS A 379 14.40 10.21 37.21
C LYS A 379 13.86 9.15 36.23
N PRO A 380 14.03 7.86 36.56
CA PRO A 380 13.47 6.80 35.70
C PRO A 380 11.96 6.96 35.55
N TYR A 381 11.47 6.85 34.33
CA TYR A 381 10.06 6.88 34.04
C TYR A 381 9.37 5.64 34.63
N THR A 382 8.28 5.87 35.35
CA THR A 382 7.43 4.81 35.88
C THR A 382 6.10 4.88 35.16
N ARG A 383 5.78 3.83 34.41
CA ARG A 383 4.53 3.70 33.69
C ARG A 383 3.38 3.49 34.66
N GLN A 384 2.30 4.20 34.45
CA GLN A 384 1.12 4.19 35.32
C GLN A 384 -0.17 4.22 34.51
N GLU A 385 -0.14 3.56 33.34
CA GLU A 385 -1.31 3.47 32.47
C GLU A 385 -2.39 2.64 33.14
N ASP A 386 -3.53 3.29 33.37
CA ASP A 386 -4.76 2.70 33.92
C ASP A 386 -5.95 3.24 33.12
N PHE A 387 -6.45 2.43 32.20
CA PHE A 387 -7.59 2.79 31.35
C PHE A 387 -8.27 1.56 30.73
N ASN A 388 -9.50 1.77 30.27
CA ASN A 388 -10.27 0.73 29.58
C ASN A 388 -10.25 0.99 28.07
N VAL A 389 -10.07 -0.07 27.28
CA VAL A 389 -10.07 -0.04 25.82
C VAL A 389 -11.27 -0.84 25.30
N PHE A 390 -12.06 -0.22 24.43
CA PHE A 390 -13.20 -0.82 23.76
C PHE A 390 -12.86 -0.92 22.25
N VAL A 391 -12.58 -2.13 21.78
CA VAL A 391 -12.17 -2.39 20.40
C VAL A 391 -13.36 -2.89 19.59
N PHE A 392 -13.71 -2.17 18.54
CA PHE A 392 -14.77 -2.55 17.60
C PHE A 392 -14.15 -3.08 16.32
N SER A 393 -14.53 -4.31 15.95
CA SER A 393 -14.00 -4.98 14.75
C SER A 393 -14.98 -6.05 14.27
N GLN A 394 -15.13 -6.16 12.94
CA GLN A 394 -15.79 -7.33 12.32
C GLN A 394 -14.81 -8.47 12.05
N THR A 395 -13.52 -8.22 12.22
CA THR A 395 -12.45 -9.15 11.84
C THR A 395 -11.61 -9.55 13.05
N GLY A 396 -10.74 -10.54 12.88
CA GLY A 396 -9.79 -10.98 13.91
C GLY A 396 -8.72 -9.95 14.29
N LYS A 397 -8.67 -8.77 13.65
CA LYS A 397 -7.69 -7.70 13.94
C LYS A 397 -7.67 -7.25 15.39
N ALA A 398 -8.83 -7.25 16.06
CA ALA A 398 -8.93 -6.86 17.47
C ALA A 398 -7.99 -7.66 18.37
N GLN A 399 -7.80 -8.96 18.08
CA GLN A 399 -6.97 -9.84 18.89
C GLN A 399 -5.50 -9.41 18.88
N PHE A 400 -4.97 -8.97 17.73
CA PHE A 400 -3.58 -8.51 17.64
C PHE A 400 -3.31 -7.26 18.50
N VAL A 401 -4.28 -6.33 18.55
CA VAL A 401 -4.20 -5.14 19.41
C VAL A 401 -4.27 -5.53 20.88
N ILE A 402 -5.18 -6.44 21.24
CA ILE A 402 -5.35 -6.93 22.62
C ILE A 402 -4.09 -7.67 23.08
N ASP A 403 -3.49 -8.50 22.22
CA ASP A 403 -2.26 -9.23 22.53
C ASP A 403 -1.08 -8.27 22.80
N GLU A 404 -0.96 -7.20 22.01
CA GLU A 404 0.05 -6.15 22.23
C GLU A 404 -0.15 -5.43 23.58
N LEU A 405 -1.37 -5.01 23.89
CA LEU A 405 -1.68 -4.35 25.16
C LEU A 405 -1.49 -5.30 26.36
N ASN A 406 -1.78 -6.59 26.21
CA ASN A 406 -1.49 -7.59 27.22
C ASN A 406 0.02 -7.80 27.41
N ALA A 407 0.80 -7.82 26.33
CA ALA A 407 2.25 -7.87 26.40
C ALA A 407 2.81 -6.64 27.14
N TYR A 408 2.30 -5.46 26.81
CA TYR A 408 2.64 -4.22 27.51
C TYR A 408 2.31 -4.27 29.01
N ASN A 409 1.08 -4.69 29.37
CA ASN A 409 0.67 -4.88 30.75
C ASN A 409 1.61 -5.83 31.52
N ASN A 410 1.95 -6.95 30.91
CA ASN A 410 2.81 -7.97 31.52
C ASN A 410 4.22 -7.44 31.79
N LEU A 411 4.76 -6.69 30.81
CA LEU A 411 6.11 -6.14 30.87
C LEU A 411 6.20 -5.02 31.90
N TYR A 412 5.30 -4.04 31.82
CA TYR A 412 5.39 -2.80 32.58
C TYR A 412 4.51 -2.75 33.82
N LYS A 413 3.75 -3.82 34.10
CA LYS A 413 2.84 -3.95 35.26
C LYS A 413 1.76 -2.84 35.30
N THR A 414 1.30 -2.45 34.13
CA THR A 414 0.19 -1.49 33.95
C THR A 414 -1.17 -2.17 34.08
N ASN A 415 -2.26 -1.41 34.08
CA ASN A 415 -3.62 -1.90 34.27
C ASN A 415 -4.52 -1.44 33.10
N ILE A 416 -4.27 -1.98 31.90
CA ILE A 416 -5.08 -1.71 30.72
C ILE A 416 -6.06 -2.88 30.53
N THR A 417 -7.36 -2.60 30.58
CA THR A 417 -8.42 -3.60 30.39
C THR A 417 -9.00 -3.48 28.99
N CYS A 418 -9.04 -4.58 28.25
CA CYS A 418 -9.50 -4.62 26.86
C CYS A 418 -10.84 -5.36 26.73
N HIS A 419 -11.77 -4.77 25.96
CA HIS A 419 -13.07 -5.32 25.62
C HIS A 419 -13.22 -5.30 24.09
N ALA A 420 -13.58 -6.43 23.48
CA ALA A 420 -13.78 -6.53 22.02
C ALA A 420 -15.27 -6.67 21.71
N TYR A 421 -15.73 -5.92 20.73
CA TYR A 421 -17.13 -5.93 20.26
C TYR A 421 -17.17 -6.04 18.73
N PRO A 422 -18.10 -6.81 18.18
CA PRO A 422 -18.40 -6.74 16.76
C PRO A 422 -19.18 -5.45 16.45
N TYR A 423 -19.09 -4.98 15.21
CA TYR A 423 -20.02 -3.97 14.73
C TYR A 423 -21.43 -4.58 14.61
N THR A 424 -22.41 -3.87 15.11
CA THR A 424 -23.84 -4.26 15.04
C THR A 424 -24.67 -3.05 14.64
N ASP A 425 -25.84 -3.27 14.06
CA ASP A 425 -26.77 -2.19 13.67
C ASP A 425 -27.25 -1.36 14.87
N ASP A 426 -27.27 -1.97 16.06
CA ASP A 426 -27.62 -1.30 17.31
C ASP A 426 -26.51 -1.43 18.35
N LEU A 427 -25.80 -0.35 18.57
CA LEU A 427 -24.73 -0.23 19.57
C LEU A 427 -25.22 0.29 20.93
N SER A 428 -26.53 0.48 21.14
CA SER A 428 -27.09 1.17 22.32
C SER A 428 -26.71 0.49 23.62
N GLU A 429 -26.74 -0.85 23.68
CA GLU A 429 -26.38 -1.59 24.88
C GLU A 429 -24.90 -1.42 25.24
N VAL A 430 -24.02 -1.53 24.26
CA VAL A 430 -22.58 -1.35 24.43
C VAL A 430 -22.24 0.08 24.83
N MET A 431 -22.93 1.07 24.25
CA MET A 431 -22.77 2.48 24.61
C MET A 431 -23.16 2.75 26.08
N GLU A 432 -24.24 2.14 26.57
CA GLU A 432 -24.64 2.25 27.97
C GLU A 432 -23.65 1.53 28.90
N GLU A 433 -23.01 0.46 28.45
CA GLU A 433 -21.92 -0.19 29.17
C GLU A 433 -20.70 0.72 29.28
N ILE A 434 -20.25 1.31 28.15
CA ILE A 434 -19.11 2.24 28.09
C ILE A 434 -19.33 3.45 29.00
N LYS A 435 -20.56 4.00 29.06
CA LYS A 435 -20.89 5.13 29.94
C LYS A 435 -20.78 4.79 31.44
N LYS A 436 -21.03 3.55 31.82
CA LYS A 436 -20.97 3.10 33.23
C LYS A 436 -19.53 2.88 33.71
N VAL A 437 -18.58 2.74 32.80
CA VAL A 437 -17.17 2.54 33.17
C VAL A 437 -16.59 3.88 33.64
N GLU A 438 -16.03 3.88 34.84
CA GLU A 438 -15.34 5.03 35.41
C GLU A 438 -13.88 5.08 34.94
N GLY A 439 -13.29 6.29 34.93
CA GLY A 439 -11.90 6.52 34.58
C GLY A 439 -11.69 6.82 33.09
N LYS A 440 -10.45 6.68 32.63
CA LYS A 440 -10.08 6.93 31.24
C LYS A 440 -10.56 5.79 30.35
N LYS A 441 -11.13 6.14 29.22
CA LYS A 441 -11.69 5.23 28.23
C LYS A 441 -11.10 5.52 26.86
N LYS A 442 -10.74 4.48 26.14
CA LYS A 442 -10.29 4.58 24.74
C LYS A 442 -11.13 3.68 23.87
N ILE A 443 -11.66 4.22 22.79
CA ILE A 443 -12.47 3.49 21.82
C ILE A 443 -11.63 3.35 20.57
N LEU A 444 -11.44 2.13 20.10
CA LEU A 444 -10.74 1.83 18.86
C LEU A 444 -11.71 1.25 17.84
N LEU A 445 -11.82 1.91 16.71
CA LEU A 445 -12.65 1.49 15.57
C LEU A 445 -11.73 0.91 14.49
N LEU A 446 -11.88 -0.36 14.15
CA LEU A 446 -11.04 -1.07 13.16
C LEU A 446 -11.80 -1.27 11.86
N SER A 447 -11.16 -0.99 10.74
CA SER A 447 -11.69 -1.26 9.41
C SER A 447 -11.94 -2.74 9.18
N SER A 448 -13.03 -3.09 8.49
CA SER A 448 -13.39 -4.48 8.17
C SER A 448 -12.42 -5.16 7.19
N GLY A 449 -11.55 -4.41 6.54
CA GLY A 449 -10.44 -4.98 5.75
C GLY A 449 -10.82 -5.57 4.39
N ASP A 450 -12.05 -5.37 3.90
CA ASP A 450 -12.44 -5.87 2.58
C ASP A 450 -11.76 -5.08 1.46
N VAL A 451 -11.09 -5.78 0.54
CA VAL A 451 -10.19 -5.23 -0.49
C VAL A 451 -10.93 -4.49 -1.62
N SER A 452 -12.24 -4.63 -1.69
CA SER A 452 -13.04 -4.04 -2.77
C SER A 452 -13.25 -2.51 -2.71
N GLY A 453 -12.77 -1.85 -1.67
CA GLY A 453 -12.52 -0.39 -1.64
C GLY A 453 -13.70 0.53 -1.38
N THR A 454 -14.95 0.09 -1.43
CA THR A 454 -16.11 0.98 -1.37
C THR A 454 -16.92 0.94 -0.07
N GLY A 455 -16.74 -0.07 0.78
CA GLY A 455 -17.47 -0.22 2.05
C GLY A 455 -16.59 -0.35 3.29
N GLN A 456 -15.27 -0.29 3.13
CA GLN A 456 -14.30 -0.66 4.16
C GLN A 456 -14.41 0.13 5.47
N ASP A 457 -14.76 1.40 5.38
CA ASP A 457 -14.78 2.30 6.53
C ASP A 457 -16.20 2.72 6.95
N GLU A 458 -17.25 2.12 6.34
CA GLU A 458 -18.65 2.51 6.62
C GLU A 458 -19.04 2.26 8.06
N ASP A 459 -18.67 1.10 8.61
CA ASP A 459 -18.94 0.73 10.00
C ASP A 459 -18.27 1.70 10.98
N ILE A 460 -17.09 2.20 10.64
CA ILE A 460 -16.34 3.19 11.42
C ILE A 460 -17.09 4.51 11.46
N PHE A 461 -17.59 4.97 10.30
CA PHE A 461 -18.37 6.21 10.21
C PHE A 461 -19.66 6.12 11.00
N LEU A 462 -20.43 5.04 10.83
CA LEU A 462 -21.68 4.83 11.52
C LEU A 462 -21.46 4.75 13.03
N SER A 463 -20.43 4.06 13.46
CA SER A 463 -20.09 3.94 14.88
C SER A 463 -19.62 5.28 15.48
N ALA A 464 -18.72 6.00 14.81
CA ALA A 464 -18.25 7.31 15.27
C ALA A 464 -19.40 8.33 15.37
N LEU A 465 -20.30 8.33 14.38
CA LEU A 465 -21.50 9.15 14.41
C LEU A 465 -22.43 8.76 15.57
N SER A 466 -22.64 7.47 15.78
CA SER A 466 -23.47 6.94 16.86
C SER A 466 -22.93 7.32 18.23
N PHE A 467 -21.61 7.18 18.48
CA PHE A 467 -20.97 7.62 19.74
C PHE A 467 -21.17 9.11 19.99
N LYS A 468 -21.06 9.94 18.95
CA LYS A 468 -21.29 11.38 19.04
C LYS A 468 -22.75 11.71 19.35
N LEU A 469 -23.70 11.09 18.67
CA LEU A 469 -25.15 11.32 18.86
C LEU A 469 -25.66 10.90 20.24
N HIS A 470 -25.11 9.82 20.78
CA HIS A 470 -25.50 9.30 22.10
C HIS A 470 -24.71 9.91 23.26
N ASN A 471 -23.90 10.96 23.01
CA ASN A 471 -23.07 11.62 24.03
C ASN A 471 -22.21 10.62 24.84
N CYS A 472 -21.59 9.66 24.16
CA CYS A 472 -20.65 8.72 24.77
C CYS A 472 -19.24 9.29 24.87
N LEU A 473 -18.98 10.43 24.23
CA LEU A 473 -17.68 11.10 24.18
C LEU A 473 -17.64 12.17 25.27
N ASP A 474 -17.11 11.80 26.42
CA ASP A 474 -16.80 12.71 27.53
C ASP A 474 -15.32 13.13 27.53
N GLU A 475 -14.91 13.98 28.45
CA GLU A 475 -13.52 14.48 28.58
C GLU A 475 -12.50 13.34 28.86
N ASN A 476 -12.96 12.19 29.33
CA ASN A 476 -12.14 11.02 29.65
C ASN A 476 -12.18 9.97 28.54
N THR A 477 -12.87 10.22 27.43
CA THR A 477 -13.05 9.27 26.34
C THR A 477 -12.32 9.75 25.10
N GLU A 478 -11.33 8.97 24.64
CA GLU A 478 -10.62 9.18 23.40
C GLU A 478 -11.08 8.17 22.34
N VAL A 479 -11.31 8.63 21.11
CA VAL A 479 -11.66 7.76 19.98
C VAL A 479 -10.53 7.74 18.97
N LEU A 480 -10.09 6.53 18.63
CA LEU A 480 -9.10 6.26 17.61
C LEU A 480 -9.76 5.43 16.50
N ALA A 481 -9.32 5.60 15.27
CA ALA A 481 -9.79 4.80 14.14
C ALA A 481 -8.62 4.31 13.28
N GLU A 482 -8.71 3.07 12.82
CA GLU A 482 -7.90 2.54 11.75
C GLU A 482 -8.77 2.51 10.49
N ILE A 483 -8.31 3.17 9.43
CA ILE A 483 -9.01 3.25 8.15
C ILE A 483 -8.15 2.74 7.01
N ALA A 484 -8.80 2.20 5.98
CA ALA A 484 -8.13 1.79 4.76
C ALA A 484 -8.00 2.94 3.76
N ASN A 485 -9.02 3.82 3.67
CA ASN A 485 -9.09 4.92 2.70
C ASN A 485 -8.73 6.27 3.35
N PRO A 486 -7.61 6.93 2.94
CA PRO A 486 -7.19 8.22 3.50
C PRO A 486 -8.17 9.37 3.27
N LEU A 487 -9.03 9.29 2.26
CA LEU A 487 -10.06 10.31 1.99
C LEU A 487 -11.05 10.48 3.15
N ASN A 488 -11.20 9.45 3.97
CA ASN A 488 -12.11 9.43 5.11
C ASN A 488 -11.58 10.18 6.34
N LEU A 489 -10.30 10.53 6.37
CA LEU A 489 -9.61 11.13 7.52
C LEU A 489 -10.25 12.43 8.00
N SER A 490 -10.55 13.35 7.08
CA SER A 490 -11.10 14.67 7.44
C SER A 490 -12.52 14.57 7.99
N ALA A 491 -13.32 13.66 7.48
CA ALA A 491 -14.69 13.44 7.92
C ALA A 491 -14.73 12.85 9.35
N LEU A 492 -13.88 11.85 9.64
CA LEU A 492 -13.81 11.24 10.97
C LEU A 492 -13.37 12.23 12.06
N LYS A 493 -12.43 13.12 11.76
CA LYS A 493 -12.06 14.21 12.69
C LYS A 493 -13.25 15.08 13.08
N ASN A 494 -14.18 15.33 12.16
CA ASN A 494 -15.40 16.09 12.44
C ASN A 494 -16.38 15.34 13.37
N PHE A 495 -16.27 14.03 13.46
CA PHE A 495 -17.08 13.21 14.39
C PHE A 495 -16.43 13.04 15.78
N GLY A 496 -15.27 13.65 16.02
CA GLY A 496 -14.60 13.60 17.32
C GLY A 496 -13.58 12.47 17.45
N VAL A 497 -13.19 11.87 16.33
CA VAL A 497 -12.07 10.90 16.29
C VAL A 497 -10.77 11.70 16.44
N MET A 498 -10.02 11.43 17.50
CA MET A 498 -8.81 12.19 17.85
C MET A 498 -7.59 11.77 17.03
N SER A 499 -7.44 10.47 16.79
CA SER A 499 -6.34 9.91 16.01
C SER A 499 -6.85 8.93 14.97
N VAL A 500 -6.32 9.04 13.76
CA VAL A 500 -6.68 8.18 12.65
C VAL A 500 -5.40 7.60 12.05
N ILE A 501 -5.35 6.29 11.91
CA ILE A 501 -4.27 5.55 11.26
C ILE A 501 -4.76 5.03 9.92
N VAL A 502 -4.04 5.36 8.86
CA VAL A 502 -4.27 4.79 7.52
C VAL A 502 -3.42 3.52 7.39
N SER A 503 -4.03 2.37 7.58
CA SER A 503 -3.34 1.08 7.66
C SER A 503 -2.52 0.76 6.40
N ASN A 504 -3.12 0.93 5.22
CA ASN A 504 -2.44 0.67 3.95
C ASN A 504 -1.17 1.51 3.79
N ARG A 505 -1.18 2.74 4.26
CA ARG A 505 -0.01 3.64 4.20
C ARG A 505 1.11 3.16 5.13
N ILE A 506 0.79 2.81 6.35
CA ILE A 506 1.77 2.35 7.34
C ILE A 506 2.42 1.02 6.91
N ILE A 507 1.63 0.08 6.43
CA ILE A 507 2.15 -1.22 5.97
C ILE A 507 3.02 -1.05 4.72
N SER A 508 2.64 -0.16 3.79
CA SER A 508 3.46 0.10 2.62
C SER A 508 4.82 0.69 3.00
N LEU A 509 4.85 1.67 3.89
CA LEU A 509 6.09 2.26 4.40
C LEU A 509 6.99 1.20 5.05
N PHE A 510 6.42 0.37 5.93
CA PHE A 510 7.16 -0.71 6.58
C PHE A 510 7.73 -1.71 5.56
N MET A 511 6.93 -2.11 4.58
CA MET A 511 7.37 -3.04 3.53
C MET A 511 8.47 -2.44 2.65
N VAL A 512 8.41 -1.15 2.30
CA VAL A 512 9.45 -0.49 1.50
C VAL A 512 10.76 -0.41 2.28
N GLN A 513 10.73 -0.13 3.58
CA GLN A 513 11.93 -0.17 4.42
C GLN A 513 12.58 -1.56 4.40
N LEU A 514 11.80 -2.63 4.55
CA LEU A 514 12.31 -4.00 4.50
C LEU A 514 12.84 -4.40 3.11
N LEU A 515 12.22 -3.92 2.03
CA LEU A 515 12.65 -4.18 0.66
C LEU A 515 14.01 -3.52 0.36
N THR A 516 14.17 -2.27 0.77
CA THR A 516 15.35 -1.47 0.44
C THR A 516 16.53 -1.74 1.38
N HIS A 517 16.23 -2.10 2.63
CA HIS A 517 17.21 -2.36 3.69
C HIS A 517 16.96 -3.75 4.33
N PRO A 518 17.23 -4.85 3.64
CA PRO A 518 16.87 -6.19 4.11
C PRO A 518 17.53 -6.57 5.45
N GLY A 519 18.67 -5.99 5.79
CA GLY A 519 19.33 -6.15 7.09
C GLY A 519 18.60 -5.54 8.28
N SER A 520 17.65 -4.66 8.02
CA SER A 520 16.96 -3.92 9.06
C SER A 520 15.74 -4.64 9.67
N LYS A 521 15.48 -5.91 9.31
CA LYS A 521 14.29 -6.65 9.78
C LYS A 521 14.19 -6.66 11.31
N LYS A 522 15.27 -7.03 12.01
CA LYS A 522 15.28 -7.09 13.47
C LYS A 522 15.06 -5.69 14.06
N PHE A 523 15.78 -4.70 13.54
CA PHE A 523 15.66 -3.32 13.97
C PHE A 523 14.23 -2.77 13.84
N TYR A 524 13.61 -2.86 12.65
CA TYR A 524 12.25 -2.35 12.46
C TYR A 524 11.20 -3.14 13.22
N ARG A 525 11.38 -4.45 13.39
CA ARG A 525 10.50 -5.26 14.24
C ARG A 525 10.57 -4.78 15.69
N ASP A 526 11.79 -4.61 16.22
CA ASP A 526 11.99 -4.19 17.60
C ASP A 526 11.51 -2.75 17.83
N LEU A 527 11.63 -1.88 16.82
CA LEU A 527 11.16 -0.49 16.86
C LEU A 527 9.64 -0.36 17.03
N ILE A 528 8.86 -1.26 16.41
CA ILE A 528 7.39 -1.20 16.44
C ILE A 528 6.77 -2.00 17.56
N SER A 529 7.40 -3.07 18.04
CA SER A 529 6.85 -3.98 19.03
C SER A 529 7.21 -3.58 20.46
N THR A 530 6.43 -4.05 21.42
CA THR A 530 6.79 -3.96 22.83
C THR A 530 7.70 -5.15 23.16
N ASN A 531 8.98 -4.88 23.33
CA ASN A 531 9.98 -5.91 23.54
C ASN A 531 10.21 -6.15 25.03
N GLY A 532 9.76 -7.31 25.51
CA GLY A 532 9.96 -7.78 26.87
C GLY A 532 11.09 -8.77 27.02
N THR A 533 12.01 -8.85 26.09
CA THR A 533 13.09 -9.82 26.17
C THR A 533 14.24 -9.29 27.02
N SER A 534 14.73 -10.13 27.90
CA SER A 534 15.89 -9.92 28.76
C SER A 534 17.24 -9.91 28.00
N GLU A 535 17.22 -9.77 26.70
CA GLU A 535 18.39 -9.62 25.85
C GLU A 535 18.75 -8.13 25.78
N ASN A 536 19.93 -7.76 26.25
CA ASN A 536 20.44 -6.38 26.38
C ASN A 536 20.62 -5.63 25.05
N ASP A 537 20.05 -6.11 23.94
CA ASP A 537 20.29 -5.61 22.58
C ASP A 537 18.97 -5.25 21.86
N THR A 538 17.93 -4.87 22.59
CA THR A 538 16.68 -4.43 22.01
C THR A 538 16.43 -2.94 22.28
N ILE A 539 15.75 -2.30 21.33
CA ILE A 539 15.31 -0.92 21.44
C ILE A 539 13.79 -0.87 21.64
N ASP A 540 13.33 0.01 22.50
CA ASP A 540 11.92 0.40 22.59
C ASP A 540 11.79 1.91 22.41
N LEU A 541 10.71 2.36 21.76
CA LEU A 541 10.38 3.78 21.65
C LEU A 541 9.41 4.16 22.77
N GLU A 542 9.72 5.25 23.45
CA GLU A 542 8.87 5.79 24.50
C GLU A 542 8.57 7.26 24.28
N ILE A 543 7.34 7.65 24.59
CA ILE A 543 6.89 9.02 24.56
C ILE A 543 6.50 9.41 25.99
N VAL A 544 7.28 10.31 26.59
CA VAL A 544 7.16 10.65 28.01
C VAL A 544 7.15 12.16 28.20
N LYS A 545 6.38 12.66 29.18
CA LYS A 545 6.41 14.09 29.51
C LYS A 545 7.76 14.47 30.11
N VAL A 546 8.22 15.67 29.80
CA VAL A 546 9.47 16.23 30.37
C VAL A 546 9.43 16.18 31.90
N SER A 547 8.30 16.53 32.52
CA SER A 547 8.11 16.48 33.99
C SER A 547 8.25 15.10 34.60
N ASP A 548 8.08 14.03 33.81
CA ASP A 548 8.09 12.66 34.31
C ASP A 548 9.50 12.07 34.37
N VAL A 549 10.42 12.63 33.58
CA VAL A 549 11.80 12.14 33.47
C VAL A 549 12.86 13.16 33.91
N LEU A 550 12.55 14.45 33.95
CA LEU A 550 13.47 15.50 34.37
C LEU A 550 12.90 16.28 35.54
N THR A 551 13.79 16.58 36.54
CA THR A 551 13.48 17.46 37.63
C THR A 551 14.25 18.76 37.45
N PHE A 552 13.53 19.89 37.42
CA PHE A 552 14.12 21.24 37.29
C PHE A 552 13.25 22.28 37.97
N GLU A 553 13.89 23.40 38.34
CA GLU A 553 13.21 24.56 38.93
C GLU A 553 12.58 25.45 37.81
N GLY A 554 11.41 26.01 38.06
CA GLY A 554 10.71 26.85 37.09
C GLY A 554 9.75 26.09 36.16
N GLU A 555 9.20 26.81 35.17
CA GLU A 555 8.22 26.28 34.21
C GLU A 555 8.91 25.71 32.96
N THR A 556 10.10 26.17 32.64
CA THR A 556 10.82 25.80 31.42
C THR A 556 12.28 25.44 31.72
N LEU A 557 12.82 24.60 30.85
CA LEU A 557 14.23 24.18 30.81
C LEU A 557 14.79 24.48 29.45
N SER A 558 15.87 25.27 29.33
CA SER A 558 16.45 25.65 28.06
C SER A 558 17.80 24.99 27.82
N PHE A 559 18.11 24.75 26.56
CA PHE A 559 19.37 24.21 26.06
C PHE A 559 19.89 25.12 24.95
N ALA A 560 21.21 25.29 24.87
CA ALA A 560 21.83 26.16 23.88
C ALA A 560 21.74 25.63 22.44
N CYS A 561 21.65 24.30 22.29
CA CYS A 561 21.50 23.62 20.98
C CYS A 561 20.89 22.23 21.17
N LYS A 562 20.57 21.56 20.07
CA LYS A 562 20.01 20.19 20.07
C LYS A 562 21.02 19.18 20.65
N SER A 563 22.30 19.32 20.35
CA SER A 563 23.35 18.48 20.91
C SER A 563 23.41 18.55 22.43
N GLU A 564 23.24 19.74 23.02
CA GLU A 564 23.24 19.87 24.48
C GLU A 564 22.07 19.09 25.11
N LEU A 565 20.90 19.13 24.52
CA LEU A 565 19.76 18.33 24.99
C LEU A 565 20.05 16.83 24.89
N VAL A 566 20.45 16.34 23.69
CA VAL A 566 20.63 14.91 23.43
C VAL A 566 21.77 14.34 24.30
N GLN A 567 22.94 14.99 24.33
CA GLN A 567 24.09 14.52 25.10
C GLN A 567 23.85 14.57 26.61
N SER A 568 23.28 15.68 27.10
CA SER A 568 22.98 15.83 28.53
C SER A 568 21.95 14.81 29.00
N PHE A 569 20.93 14.53 28.20
CA PHE A 569 19.92 13.53 28.52
C PHE A 569 20.48 12.11 28.54
N TYR A 570 21.28 11.74 27.52
CA TYR A 570 21.96 10.45 27.44
C TYR A 570 22.83 10.18 28.67
N LEU A 571 23.65 11.14 29.05
CA LEU A 571 24.50 11.02 30.25
C LEU A 571 23.68 11.01 31.55
N ALA A 572 22.68 11.87 31.68
CA ALA A 572 21.85 11.94 32.88
C ALA A 572 21.04 10.65 33.11
N SER A 573 20.61 9.97 32.03
CA SER A 573 19.96 8.67 32.10
C SER A 573 20.90 7.50 32.35
N ASN A 574 22.18 7.76 32.59
CA ASN A 574 23.23 6.73 32.69
C ASN A 574 23.31 5.85 31.42
N LYS A 575 23.16 6.47 30.25
CA LYS A 575 23.20 5.82 28.93
C LYS A 575 22.02 4.86 28.65
N ALA A 576 20.97 4.92 29.46
CA ALA A 576 19.80 4.06 29.30
C ALA A 576 18.81 4.56 28.25
N CYS A 577 18.86 5.86 27.89
CA CYS A 577 17.90 6.47 26.98
C CYS A 577 18.58 7.49 26.07
N MET A 578 18.17 7.51 24.79
CA MET A 578 18.57 8.51 23.80
C MET A 578 17.37 9.37 23.43
N CYS A 579 17.48 10.70 23.51
CA CYS A 579 16.43 11.61 23.11
C CYS A 579 16.47 11.82 21.58
N LEU A 580 15.40 11.40 20.87
CA LEU A 580 15.29 11.49 19.40
C LEU A 580 14.59 12.75 18.95
N GLY A 581 13.62 13.22 19.74
CA GLY A 581 12.76 14.32 19.36
C GLY A 581 11.94 14.90 20.49
N VAL A 582 11.25 15.98 20.17
CA VAL A 582 10.38 16.72 21.09
C VAL A 582 9.01 16.91 20.43
N LYS A 583 7.95 16.72 21.20
CA LYS A 583 6.58 17.02 20.80
C LYS A 583 6.03 18.12 21.69
N ARG A 584 5.77 19.29 21.13
CA ARG A 584 5.10 20.39 21.80
C ARG A 584 3.59 20.32 21.57
N GLN A 585 2.83 20.87 22.50
CA GLN A 585 1.37 20.88 22.38
C GLN A 585 0.92 21.61 21.09
N GLY A 586 0.12 20.92 20.25
CA GLY A 586 -0.41 21.47 19.01
C GLY A 586 0.59 21.57 17.85
N VAL A 587 1.84 21.08 18.02
CA VAL A 587 2.89 21.09 17.00
C VAL A 587 3.21 19.63 16.62
N GLU A 588 3.68 19.39 15.39
CA GLU A 588 4.19 18.08 14.97
C GLU A 588 5.46 17.71 15.72
N VAL A 589 5.84 16.42 15.65
CA VAL A 589 7.08 15.92 16.24
C VAL A 589 8.28 16.60 15.59
N GLU A 590 9.14 17.22 16.39
CA GLU A 590 10.42 17.77 15.95
C GLU A 590 11.55 16.80 16.31
N PHE A 591 12.20 16.23 15.30
CA PHE A 591 13.40 15.43 15.51
C PHE A 591 14.64 16.29 15.72
N LEU A 592 15.57 15.78 16.52
CA LEU A 592 16.76 16.53 16.93
C LEU A 592 17.98 16.23 16.08
N CYS A 593 17.87 15.35 15.08
CA CYS A 593 18.99 14.79 14.31
C CYS A 593 19.57 15.71 13.22
N SER A 594 19.05 16.93 13.03
CA SER A 594 19.55 17.87 12.01
C SER A 594 20.05 19.16 12.63
N GLY A 595 21.23 19.60 12.20
CA GLY A 595 21.84 20.85 12.66
C GLY A 595 22.04 20.89 14.18
N MET A 596 22.45 19.78 14.77
CA MET A 596 22.44 19.57 16.21
C MET A 596 23.31 20.56 16.98
N ASP A 597 24.44 21.00 16.40
CA ASP A 597 25.39 21.92 17.02
C ASP A 597 25.12 23.39 16.69
N LYS A 598 24.08 23.67 15.87
CA LYS A 598 23.70 25.06 15.59
C LYS A 598 23.25 25.76 16.89
N PRO A 599 23.68 27.01 17.13
CA PRO A 599 23.29 27.76 18.31
C PRO A 599 21.83 28.21 18.20
N GLU A 600 20.94 27.30 18.42
CA GLU A 600 19.49 27.49 18.41
C GLU A 600 18.94 27.02 19.76
N GLU A 601 18.46 27.96 20.57
CA GLU A 601 17.97 27.65 21.91
C GLU A 601 16.72 26.76 21.85
N ILE A 602 16.79 25.60 22.53
CA ILE A 602 15.65 24.72 22.71
C ILE A 602 15.08 24.93 24.09
N VAL A 603 13.80 25.33 24.15
CA VAL A 603 13.08 25.51 25.40
C VAL A 603 12.05 24.41 25.54
N LEU A 604 12.12 23.66 26.63
CA LEU A 604 11.18 22.61 26.98
C LEU A 604 10.29 23.08 28.12
N SER A 605 8.99 22.87 28.02
CA SER A 605 8.03 23.04 29.12
C SER A 605 7.75 21.70 29.80
N ARG A 606 7.17 21.74 31.02
CA ARG A 606 6.86 20.53 31.79
C ARG A 606 5.92 19.58 31.09
N ASN A 607 5.03 20.10 30.24
CA ASN A 607 4.01 19.33 29.52
C ASN A 607 4.43 18.89 28.11
N ASP A 608 5.60 19.31 27.64
CA ASP A 608 6.15 18.81 26.39
C ASP A 608 6.50 17.33 26.53
N GLU A 609 6.43 16.59 25.43
CA GLU A 609 6.76 15.17 25.40
C GLU A 609 8.14 14.99 24.74
N LEU A 610 8.96 14.14 25.34
CA LEU A 610 10.20 13.67 24.75
C LEU A 610 9.96 12.33 24.07
N ILE A 611 10.57 12.17 22.89
CA ILE A 611 10.61 10.91 22.17
C ILE A 611 11.96 10.27 22.49
N LEU A 612 11.91 9.13 23.15
CA LEU A 612 13.07 8.44 23.65
C LEU A 612 13.25 7.09 22.96
N ALA A 613 14.48 6.76 22.60
CA ALA A 613 14.90 5.40 22.37
C ALA A 613 15.46 4.88 23.70
N THR A 614 14.85 3.83 24.25
CA THR A 614 15.27 3.20 25.50
C THR A 614 15.93 1.87 25.19
N TYR A 615 16.97 1.54 25.96
CA TYR A 615 17.71 0.29 25.81
C TYR A 615 17.28 -0.66 26.93
N ALA A 616 16.84 -1.86 26.55
CA ALA A 616 16.41 -2.89 27.48
C ALA A 616 17.60 -3.63 28.10
#